data_ff23d8e48f32f1e7326d5f4f87745988
#
_entry.id   ff23d8e48f32f1e7326d5f4f87745988
#
_cell.length_a   1.000
_cell.length_b   1.000
_cell.length_c   1.000
_cell.angle_alpha   90.00
_cell.angle_beta   90.00
_cell.angle_gamma   90.00
#
_symmetry.space_group_name_H-M   'P 1'
#
loop_
_entity.id
_entity.type
_entity.pdbx_description
1 polymer ?
#
loop_
_entity_poly.entity_id
_entity_poly.type
_entity_poly.pdbx_seq_one_letter_code
_entity_poly.pdbx_strand_id
1 'polypeptide(L)'
;MHIIQAGMETDVLKKNSDLAHGIYHRFKENGIRSVDFMGSIGSGKTTLICEMGKRLAAAGKRVLVIAGDVTGDDDFKRFRAAGLDAINCNTGKECHLEAHDINRVLDGVDLSKYDIVIIENVGNLVCPADFPLGTDYRAVVISTTEGDDMVRKHHQIFLHSDIAVLNKMDIADAVGVDPQVIIGDYAKLTGGVKKIITASAKKGEGVDDVIAALGLLEA
;
A
#
# COMPACT_ATOMS: atom_id res chain seq x y z
N MET A 1 22.43 -17.21 22.97
CA MET A 1 22.46 -16.88 21.51
C MET A 1 21.29 -16.02 21.06
N HIS A 2 20.15 -16.05 21.76
CA HIS A 2 18.93 -15.24 21.38
C HIS A 2 19.02 -13.73 21.62
N ILE A 3 19.85 -13.26 22.56
CA ILE A 3 19.95 -11.84 22.93
C ILE A 3 20.62 -11.00 21.82
N ILE A 4 21.53 -11.58 21.05
CA ILE A 4 22.26 -10.89 19.97
C ILE A 4 21.35 -10.63 18.77
N GLN A 5 20.45 -11.56 18.43
CA GLN A 5 19.49 -11.39 17.33
C GLN A 5 18.48 -10.29 17.61
N ALA A 6 17.90 -10.23 18.81
CA ALA A 6 16.95 -9.20 19.20
C ALA A 6 17.53 -7.78 19.12
N GLY A 7 18.81 -7.59 19.49
CA GLY A 7 19.49 -6.30 19.40
C GLY A 7 19.73 -5.84 17.96
N MET A 8 20.11 -6.74 17.04
CA MET A 8 20.34 -6.42 15.63
C MET A 8 19.02 -6.08 14.91
N GLU A 9 17.94 -6.79 15.22
CA GLU A 9 16.61 -6.51 14.66
C GLU A 9 16.09 -5.13 15.07
N THR A 10 16.27 -4.76 16.34
CA THR A 10 15.91 -3.44 16.86
C THR A 10 16.70 -2.32 16.15
N ASP A 11 17.99 -2.54 15.87
CA ASP A 11 18.83 -1.56 15.17
C ASP A 11 18.41 -1.38 13.69
N VAL A 12 18.00 -2.45 13.01
CA VAL A 12 17.50 -2.38 11.62
C VAL A 12 16.19 -1.60 11.55
N LEU A 13 15.22 -1.94 12.40
CA LEU A 13 13.93 -1.25 12.46
C LEU A 13 14.10 0.24 12.79
N LYS A 14 15.01 0.58 13.71
CA LYS A 14 15.29 1.97 14.04
C LYS A 14 15.88 2.72 12.84
N LYS A 15 16.86 2.15 12.15
CA LYS A 15 17.46 2.77 10.94
C LYS A 15 16.42 2.98 9.85
N ASN A 16 15.53 1.98 9.63
CA ASN A 16 14.45 2.12 8.68
C ASN A 16 13.50 3.27 9.08
N SER A 17 13.14 3.36 10.36
CA SER A 17 12.26 4.41 10.87
C SER A 17 12.88 5.82 10.71
N ASP A 18 14.17 5.98 10.98
CA ASP A 18 14.88 7.23 10.81
C ASP A 18 14.90 7.67 9.32
N LEU A 19 15.14 6.75 8.40
CA LEU A 19 15.08 7.01 6.96
C LEU A 19 13.65 7.33 6.51
N ALA A 20 12.66 6.58 6.97
CA ALA A 20 11.26 6.82 6.66
C ALA A 20 10.82 8.23 7.09
N HIS A 21 11.28 8.69 8.26
CA HIS A 21 11.03 10.06 8.71
C HIS A 21 11.61 11.10 7.75
N GLY A 22 12.84 10.89 7.26
CA GLY A 22 13.44 11.75 6.24
C GLY A 22 12.65 11.78 4.93
N ILE A 23 12.15 10.61 4.46
CA ILE A 23 11.32 10.51 3.25
C ILE A 23 10.00 11.28 3.45
N TYR A 24 9.36 11.12 4.61
CA TYR A 24 8.13 11.86 4.94
C TYR A 24 8.33 13.37 4.80
N HIS A 25 9.40 13.92 5.39
CA HIS A 25 9.71 15.34 5.26
C HIS A 25 9.96 15.75 3.81
N ARG A 26 10.69 14.93 3.06
CA ARG A 26 10.95 15.17 1.64
C ARG A 26 9.66 15.25 0.81
N PHE A 27 8.66 14.40 1.08
CA PHE A 27 7.35 14.49 0.44
C PHE A 27 6.62 15.77 0.87
N LYS A 28 6.62 16.11 2.15
CA LYS A 28 5.94 17.33 2.67
C LYS A 28 6.53 18.61 2.12
N GLU A 29 7.84 18.73 2.04
CA GLU A 29 8.53 19.89 1.48
C GLU A 29 8.22 20.12 -0.01
N ASN A 30 7.90 19.04 -0.73
CA ASN A 30 7.48 19.10 -2.14
C ASN A 30 5.95 19.16 -2.33
N GLY A 31 5.16 19.24 -1.25
CA GLY A 31 3.70 19.28 -1.32
C GLY A 31 3.04 17.99 -1.83
N ILE A 32 3.75 16.86 -1.72
CA ILE A 32 3.30 15.55 -2.22
C ILE A 32 2.41 14.87 -1.19
N ARG A 33 1.29 14.33 -1.65
CA ARG A 33 0.51 13.31 -0.93
C ARG A 33 1.05 11.92 -1.27
N SER A 34 1.23 11.08 -0.25
CA SER A 34 1.88 9.78 -0.45
C SER A 34 1.14 8.65 0.25
N VAL A 35 1.12 7.47 -0.38
CA VAL A 35 0.48 6.27 0.19
C VAL A 35 1.27 5.01 -0.13
N ASP A 36 1.43 4.14 0.87
CA ASP A 36 1.99 2.78 0.77
C ASP A 36 0.85 1.77 0.74
N PHE A 37 0.71 1.02 -0.36
CA PHE A 37 -0.25 -0.05 -0.53
C PHE A 37 0.38 -1.39 -0.22
N MET A 38 0.06 -1.94 0.94
CA MET A 38 0.44 -3.27 1.41
C MET A 38 -0.65 -4.30 1.09
N GLY A 39 -0.33 -5.57 1.15
CA GLY A 39 -1.30 -6.66 0.97
C GLY A 39 -0.69 -7.87 0.28
N SER A 40 -1.41 -9.00 0.28
CA SER A 40 -0.93 -10.25 -0.29
C SER A 40 -0.77 -10.21 -1.81
N ILE A 41 -0.03 -11.17 -2.35
CA ILE A 41 -0.01 -11.43 -3.78
C ILE A 41 -1.42 -11.78 -4.24
N GLY A 42 -1.88 -11.14 -5.32
CA GLY A 42 -3.20 -11.40 -5.87
C GLY A 42 -4.36 -10.71 -5.15
N SER A 43 -4.15 -9.91 -4.10
CA SER A 43 -5.23 -9.11 -3.46
C SER A 43 -5.82 -8.05 -4.40
N GLY A 44 -5.09 -7.66 -5.45
CA GLY A 44 -5.53 -6.70 -6.47
C GLY A 44 -5.01 -5.28 -6.27
N LYS A 45 -3.91 -5.09 -5.51
CA LYS A 45 -3.22 -3.80 -5.33
C LYS A 45 -2.98 -3.09 -6.66
N THR A 46 -2.28 -3.73 -7.58
CA THR A 46 -1.93 -3.17 -8.89
C THR A 46 -3.16 -2.72 -9.68
N THR A 47 -4.24 -3.54 -9.67
CA THR A 47 -5.49 -3.17 -10.36
C THR A 47 -6.15 -1.96 -9.72
N LEU A 48 -6.20 -1.93 -8.38
CA LEU A 48 -6.74 -0.80 -7.62
C LEU A 48 -5.95 0.48 -7.90
N ILE A 49 -4.62 0.41 -7.82
CA ILE A 49 -3.74 1.55 -8.08
C ILE A 49 -3.87 2.05 -9.52
N CYS A 50 -3.97 1.16 -10.52
CA CYS A 50 -4.23 1.55 -11.91
C CYS A 50 -5.54 2.34 -12.07
N GLU A 51 -6.62 1.86 -11.45
CA GLU A 51 -7.91 2.54 -11.51
C GLU A 51 -7.93 3.88 -10.75
N MET A 52 -7.28 3.92 -9.57
CA MET A 52 -7.08 5.17 -8.83
C MET A 52 -6.25 6.17 -9.64
N GLY A 53 -5.12 5.74 -10.20
CA GLY A 53 -4.23 6.58 -10.98
C GLY A 53 -4.90 7.22 -12.19
N LYS A 54 -5.73 6.46 -12.93
CA LYS A 54 -6.54 6.99 -14.04
C LYS A 54 -7.49 8.10 -13.58
N ARG A 55 -8.17 7.92 -12.46
CA ARG A 55 -9.12 8.90 -11.91
C ARG A 55 -8.42 10.15 -11.39
N LEU A 56 -7.30 9.96 -10.69
CA LEU A 56 -6.46 11.06 -10.21
C LEU A 56 -5.90 11.88 -11.38
N ALA A 57 -5.41 11.21 -12.44
CA ALA A 57 -4.95 11.89 -13.65
C ALA A 57 -6.08 12.65 -14.36
N ALA A 58 -7.29 12.06 -14.44
CA ALA A 58 -8.46 12.73 -14.99
C ALA A 58 -8.88 13.96 -14.15
N ALA A 59 -8.59 13.97 -12.85
CA ALA A 59 -8.77 15.11 -11.96
C ALA A 59 -7.60 16.13 -12.02
N GLY A 60 -6.65 15.95 -12.94
CA GLY A 60 -5.52 16.85 -13.14
C GLY A 60 -4.34 16.65 -12.19
N LYS A 61 -4.31 15.56 -11.40
CA LYS A 61 -3.21 15.25 -10.51
C LYS A 61 -2.10 14.50 -11.26
N ARG A 62 -0.86 14.87 -10.99
CA ARG A 62 0.34 14.21 -11.54
C ARG A 62 0.77 13.10 -10.57
N VAL A 63 0.66 11.85 -11.00
CA VAL A 63 0.88 10.67 -10.15
C VAL A 63 2.14 9.96 -10.54
N LEU A 64 3.02 9.67 -9.58
CA LEU A 64 4.12 8.73 -9.70
C LEU A 64 3.78 7.45 -8.95
N VAL A 65 3.98 6.29 -9.57
CA VAL A 65 3.88 4.99 -8.92
C VAL A 65 5.27 4.37 -8.76
N ILE A 66 5.60 3.93 -7.55
CA ILE A 66 6.79 3.11 -7.28
C ILE A 66 6.29 1.68 -7.13
N ALA A 67 6.65 0.80 -8.10
CA ALA A 67 6.24 -0.59 -8.11
C ALA A 67 7.29 -1.45 -7.40
N GLY A 68 6.96 -1.95 -6.21
CA GLY A 68 7.81 -2.86 -5.44
C GLY A 68 7.62 -4.32 -5.87
N ASP A 69 8.70 -4.97 -6.26
CA ASP A 69 8.71 -6.40 -6.55
C ASP A 69 10.01 -7.04 -6.03
N VAL A 70 10.04 -8.36 -5.92
CA VAL A 70 11.27 -9.08 -5.58
C VAL A 70 12.25 -9.02 -6.74
N THR A 71 11.83 -9.41 -7.95
CA THR A 71 12.69 -9.49 -9.15
C THR A 71 11.96 -9.17 -10.46
N GLY A 72 10.63 -8.96 -10.41
CA GLY A 72 9.79 -8.78 -11.58
C GLY A 72 9.68 -7.33 -12.05
N ASP A 73 8.95 -7.16 -13.14
CA ASP A 73 8.58 -5.85 -13.68
C ASP A 73 7.15 -5.83 -14.25
N ASP A 74 6.35 -6.87 -13.93
CA ASP A 74 5.02 -7.03 -14.51
C ASP A 74 4.06 -5.94 -14.01
N ASP A 75 4.08 -5.61 -12.72
CA ASP A 75 3.25 -4.54 -12.17
C ASP A 75 3.69 -3.16 -12.67
N PHE A 76 5.00 -2.92 -12.77
CA PHE A 76 5.55 -1.73 -13.44
C PHE A 76 5.03 -1.58 -14.87
N LYS A 77 5.07 -2.65 -15.68
CA LYS A 77 4.55 -2.66 -17.06
C LYS A 77 3.05 -2.36 -17.11
N ARG A 78 2.28 -2.89 -16.16
CA ARG A 78 0.84 -2.62 -16.03
C ARG A 78 0.56 -1.15 -15.73
N PHE A 79 1.32 -0.52 -14.83
CA PHE A 79 1.20 0.91 -14.55
C PHE A 79 1.52 1.75 -15.77
N ARG A 80 2.63 1.44 -16.46
CA ARG A 80 2.99 2.14 -17.71
C ARG A 80 1.92 1.97 -18.79
N ALA A 81 1.38 0.78 -18.95
CA ALA A 81 0.28 0.50 -19.90
C ALA A 81 -1.02 1.24 -19.53
N ALA A 82 -1.24 1.52 -18.24
CA ALA A 82 -2.36 2.33 -17.76
C ALA A 82 -2.14 3.84 -17.95
N GLY A 83 -0.99 4.26 -18.49
CA GLY A 83 -0.65 5.67 -18.75
C GLY A 83 -0.10 6.41 -17.53
N LEU A 84 0.31 5.70 -16.49
CA LEU A 84 0.90 6.28 -15.30
C LEU A 84 2.43 6.38 -15.41
N ASP A 85 3.01 7.41 -14.82
CA ASP A 85 4.44 7.41 -14.57
C ASP A 85 4.75 6.40 -13.48
N ALA A 86 5.70 5.50 -13.77
CA ALA A 86 6.06 4.45 -12.83
C ALA A 86 7.57 4.19 -12.83
N ILE A 87 8.07 3.74 -11.67
CA ILE A 87 9.44 3.29 -11.47
C ILE A 87 9.39 1.90 -10.86
N ASN A 88 10.18 0.96 -11.39
CA ASN A 88 10.33 -0.37 -10.82
C ASN A 88 11.38 -0.34 -9.71
N CYS A 89 11.02 -0.89 -8.55
CA CYS A 89 11.89 -0.99 -7.38
C CYS A 89 12.00 -2.45 -6.93
N ASN A 90 13.06 -3.13 -7.37
CA ASN A 90 13.29 -4.53 -7.04
C ASN A 90 14.11 -4.67 -5.77
N THR A 91 13.59 -5.44 -4.79
CA THR A 91 14.28 -5.74 -3.54
C THR A 91 15.36 -6.82 -3.70
N GLY A 92 15.27 -7.64 -4.74
CA GLY A 92 16.19 -8.73 -5.05
C GLY A 92 15.95 -10.00 -4.21
N LYS A 93 15.72 -9.89 -2.90
CA LYS A 93 15.51 -11.03 -2.00
C LYS A 93 14.51 -10.72 -0.88
N GLU A 94 14.32 -9.46 -0.54
CA GLU A 94 13.44 -9.08 0.57
C GLU A 94 11.97 -9.20 0.15
N CYS A 95 11.13 -9.64 1.07
CA CYS A 95 9.69 -9.81 0.86
C CYS A 95 8.88 -8.53 1.16
N HIS A 96 9.54 -7.39 1.28
CA HIS A 96 8.98 -6.06 1.50
C HIS A 96 9.96 -5.00 1.01
N LEU A 97 9.47 -3.79 0.77
CA LEU A 97 10.29 -2.61 0.57
C LEU A 97 10.74 -2.06 1.92
N GLU A 98 11.96 -1.52 1.96
CA GLU A 98 12.47 -0.74 3.07
C GLU A 98 12.62 0.74 2.69
N ALA A 99 12.70 1.62 3.69
CA ALA A 99 12.87 3.06 3.46
C ALA A 99 14.12 3.39 2.63
N HIS A 100 15.20 2.59 2.74
CA HIS A 100 16.40 2.82 1.93
C HIS A 100 16.17 2.59 0.44
N ASP A 101 15.27 1.64 0.05
CA ASP A 101 14.92 1.40 -1.34
C ASP A 101 14.19 2.60 -1.93
N ILE A 102 13.23 3.12 -1.18
CA ILE A 102 12.47 4.31 -1.56
C ILE A 102 13.38 5.52 -1.63
N ASN A 103 14.25 5.73 -0.65
CA ASN A 103 15.18 6.86 -0.68
C ASN A 103 16.06 6.82 -1.94
N ARG A 104 16.60 5.65 -2.29
CA ARG A 104 17.41 5.44 -3.51
C ARG A 104 16.62 5.76 -4.79
N VAL A 105 15.35 5.35 -4.86
CA VAL A 105 14.48 5.70 -6.00
C VAL A 105 14.29 7.22 -6.07
N LEU A 106 13.96 7.85 -4.94
CA LEU A 106 13.69 9.28 -4.88
C LEU A 106 14.90 10.16 -5.21
N ASP A 107 16.12 9.67 -5.00
CA ASP A 107 17.36 10.40 -5.37
C ASP A 107 17.49 10.63 -6.89
N GLY A 108 16.83 9.79 -7.70
CA GLY A 108 16.77 9.93 -9.16
C GLY A 108 15.51 10.65 -9.68
N VAL A 109 14.63 11.15 -8.80
CA VAL A 109 13.31 11.69 -9.16
C VAL A 109 13.22 13.19 -8.89
N ASP A 110 12.79 13.93 -9.89
CA ASP A 110 12.37 15.33 -9.72
C ASP A 110 10.93 15.36 -9.16
N LEU A 111 10.84 15.46 -7.84
CA LEU A 111 9.57 15.42 -7.12
C LEU A 111 8.64 16.60 -7.44
N SER A 112 9.16 17.74 -7.91
CA SER A 112 8.34 18.90 -8.28
C SER A 112 7.38 18.62 -9.45
N LYS A 113 7.57 17.53 -10.16
CA LYS A 113 6.70 17.09 -11.26
C LYS A 113 5.45 16.36 -10.81
N TYR A 114 5.34 16.01 -9.54
CA TYR A 114 4.27 15.16 -9.04
C TYR A 114 3.52 15.81 -7.88
N ASP A 115 2.23 15.49 -7.79
CA ASP A 115 1.35 15.89 -6.71
C ASP A 115 1.12 14.71 -5.75
N ILE A 116 1.20 13.47 -6.29
CA ILE A 116 0.93 12.24 -5.56
C ILE A 116 2.00 11.20 -5.86
N VAL A 117 2.48 10.53 -4.82
CA VAL A 117 3.32 9.33 -4.92
C VAL A 117 2.59 8.13 -4.33
N ILE A 118 2.39 7.10 -5.13
CA ILE A 118 1.81 5.83 -4.70
C ILE A 118 2.92 4.78 -4.72
N ILE A 119 3.11 4.10 -3.60
CA ILE A 119 4.04 2.97 -3.49
C ILE A 119 3.20 1.69 -3.45
N GLU A 120 3.42 0.78 -4.39
CA GLU A 120 2.96 -0.60 -4.26
C GLU A 120 4.05 -1.42 -3.58
N ASN A 121 3.77 -1.92 -2.38
CA ASN A 121 4.69 -2.78 -1.67
C ASN A 121 4.69 -4.21 -2.24
N VAL A 122 5.75 -4.96 -1.99
CA VAL A 122 5.84 -6.38 -2.33
C VAL A 122 4.65 -7.14 -1.72
N GLY A 123 4.14 -8.14 -2.43
CA GLY A 123 2.99 -8.92 -1.99
C GLY A 123 3.26 -9.73 -0.72
N ASN A 124 2.91 -9.15 0.44
CA ASN A 124 3.10 -9.75 1.76
C ASN A 124 2.15 -9.10 2.79
N LEU A 125 1.67 -9.88 3.78
CA LEU A 125 0.80 -9.42 4.87
C LEU A 125 1.48 -9.42 6.25
N VAL A 126 2.78 -9.66 6.32
CA VAL A 126 3.52 -9.75 7.58
C VAL A 126 4.62 -8.69 7.63
N CYS A 127 5.68 -8.86 6.83
CA CYS A 127 6.88 -8.04 6.92
C CYS A 127 6.65 -6.53 6.69
N PRO A 128 5.80 -6.07 5.75
CA PRO A 128 5.60 -4.64 5.54
C PRO A 128 5.05 -3.89 6.77
N ALA A 129 4.42 -4.60 7.72
CA ALA A 129 3.86 -3.98 8.92
C ALA A 129 4.93 -3.21 9.73
N ASP A 130 6.12 -3.78 9.84
CA ASP A 130 7.20 -3.29 10.70
C ASP A 130 8.15 -2.29 9.99
N PHE A 131 8.01 -2.15 8.65
CA PHE A 131 8.89 -1.32 7.83
C PHE A 131 8.14 -0.15 7.18
N PRO A 132 7.90 0.97 7.91
CA PRO A 132 7.30 2.16 7.32
C PRO A 132 8.21 2.76 6.24
N LEU A 133 7.58 3.28 5.16
CA LEU A 133 8.26 3.86 4.00
C LEU A 133 8.27 5.41 4.00
N GLY A 134 7.72 6.03 5.04
CA GLY A 134 7.64 7.49 5.13
C GLY A 134 6.51 8.13 4.32
N THR A 135 5.46 7.39 4.06
CA THR A 135 4.25 7.89 3.39
C THR A 135 3.27 8.54 4.37
N ASP A 136 2.34 9.38 3.86
CA ASP A 136 1.27 9.98 4.66
C ASP A 136 0.28 8.93 5.17
N TYR A 137 -0.03 7.96 4.31
CA TYR A 137 -0.97 6.89 4.59
C TYR A 137 -0.40 5.53 4.26
N ARG A 138 -0.84 4.55 5.02
CA ARG A 138 -0.60 3.13 4.78
C ARG A 138 -1.95 2.45 4.60
N ALA A 139 -2.17 1.84 3.43
CA ALA A 139 -3.39 1.13 3.09
C ALA A 139 -3.10 -0.37 2.95
N VAL A 140 -3.87 -1.21 3.61
CA VAL A 140 -3.78 -2.66 3.41
C VAL A 140 -4.90 -3.14 2.50
N VAL A 141 -4.55 -3.83 1.42
CA VAL A 141 -5.51 -4.42 0.47
C VAL A 141 -5.57 -5.92 0.68
N ILE A 142 -6.74 -6.41 1.03
CA ILE A 142 -7.10 -7.82 1.08
C ILE A 142 -8.23 -8.10 0.09
N SER A 143 -8.47 -9.35 -0.21
CA SER A 143 -9.57 -9.73 -1.11
C SER A 143 -10.43 -10.83 -0.54
N THR A 144 -11.66 -10.91 -1.01
CA THR A 144 -12.60 -11.99 -0.64
C THR A 144 -12.08 -13.39 -1.01
N THR A 145 -11.11 -13.50 -1.94
CA THR A 145 -10.50 -14.79 -2.33
C THR A 145 -9.49 -15.34 -1.32
N GLU A 146 -9.18 -14.60 -0.26
CA GLU A 146 -8.18 -14.99 0.75
C GLU A 146 -8.81 -15.64 2.00
N GLY A 147 -10.15 -15.72 2.03
CA GLY A 147 -10.92 -16.26 3.16
C GLY A 147 -11.37 -15.17 4.15
N ASP A 148 -12.25 -15.55 5.07
CA ASP A 148 -12.87 -14.63 6.02
C ASP A 148 -12.07 -14.44 7.33
N ASP A 149 -10.97 -15.18 7.50
CA ASP A 149 -10.16 -15.18 8.71
C ASP A 149 -8.87 -14.31 8.60
N MET A 150 -8.72 -13.58 7.50
CA MET A 150 -7.51 -12.80 7.20
C MET A 150 -7.17 -11.77 8.27
N VAL A 151 -8.19 -11.05 8.79
CA VAL A 151 -7.97 -10.05 9.83
C VAL A 151 -7.48 -10.70 11.12
N ARG A 152 -8.03 -11.83 11.49
CA ARG A 152 -7.65 -12.59 12.70
C ARG A 152 -6.25 -13.16 12.61
N LYS A 153 -5.82 -13.60 11.41
CA LYS A 153 -4.50 -14.20 11.17
C LYS A 153 -3.38 -13.17 11.05
N HIS A 154 -3.68 -11.99 10.50
CA HIS A 154 -2.68 -10.98 10.15
C HIS A 154 -2.93 -9.63 10.86
N HIS A 155 -3.35 -9.67 12.14
CA HIS A 155 -3.78 -8.47 12.87
C HIS A 155 -2.76 -7.32 12.88
N GLN A 156 -1.46 -7.60 12.87
CA GLN A 156 -0.42 -6.56 12.96
C GLN A 156 -0.46 -5.58 11.78
N ILE A 157 -0.60 -6.08 10.53
CA ILE A 157 -0.60 -5.19 9.36
C ILE A 157 -1.83 -4.26 9.38
N PHE A 158 -2.97 -4.73 9.89
CA PHE A 158 -4.16 -3.90 10.04
C PHE A 158 -4.03 -2.85 11.15
N LEU A 159 -3.34 -3.17 12.23
CA LEU A 159 -3.05 -2.21 13.29
C LEU A 159 -2.07 -1.12 12.83
N HIS A 160 -1.14 -1.44 11.93
CA HIS A 160 -0.14 -0.52 11.40
C HIS A 160 -0.57 0.18 10.10
N SER A 161 -1.78 -0.07 9.59
CA SER A 161 -2.36 0.65 8.45
C SER A 161 -3.37 1.70 8.93
N ASP A 162 -3.59 2.73 8.11
CA ASP A 162 -4.58 3.77 8.38
C ASP A 162 -5.97 3.35 7.90
N ILE A 163 -6.02 2.66 6.76
CA ILE A 163 -7.25 2.09 6.19
C ILE A 163 -7.02 0.66 5.71
N ALA A 164 -8.12 -0.10 5.59
CA ALA A 164 -8.16 -1.36 4.88
C ALA A 164 -9.06 -1.27 3.65
N VAL A 165 -8.71 -2.00 2.60
CA VAL A 165 -9.56 -2.18 1.41
C VAL A 165 -9.88 -3.65 1.26
N LEU A 166 -11.16 -4.01 1.34
CA LEU A 166 -11.66 -5.34 1.02
C LEU A 166 -12.07 -5.37 -0.44
N ASN A 167 -11.20 -5.92 -1.26
CA ASN A 167 -11.33 -5.94 -2.71
C ASN A 167 -12.01 -7.22 -3.23
N LYS A 168 -12.37 -7.22 -4.50
CA LYS A 168 -13.05 -8.31 -5.23
C LYS A 168 -14.42 -8.68 -4.65
N MET A 169 -15.15 -7.66 -4.19
CA MET A 169 -16.51 -7.84 -3.67
C MET A 169 -17.45 -8.51 -4.67
N ASP A 170 -17.19 -8.32 -5.97
CA ASP A 170 -17.96 -8.86 -7.08
C ASP A 170 -17.94 -10.39 -7.20
N ILE A 171 -17.04 -11.05 -6.50
CA ILE A 171 -16.95 -12.52 -6.50
C ILE A 171 -17.06 -13.15 -5.11
N ALA A 172 -17.42 -12.37 -4.08
CA ALA A 172 -17.55 -12.85 -2.70
C ALA A 172 -18.47 -14.07 -2.59
N ASP A 173 -19.65 -14.00 -3.20
CA ASP A 173 -20.62 -15.11 -3.22
C ASP A 173 -20.05 -16.34 -3.93
N ALA A 174 -19.33 -16.15 -5.04
CA ALA A 174 -18.77 -17.24 -5.82
C ALA A 174 -17.66 -18.01 -5.08
N VAL A 175 -16.95 -17.34 -4.17
CA VAL A 175 -15.91 -17.96 -3.32
C VAL A 175 -16.44 -18.37 -1.94
N GLY A 176 -17.73 -18.15 -1.66
CA GLY A 176 -18.38 -18.55 -0.41
C GLY A 176 -17.90 -17.77 0.83
N VAL A 177 -17.45 -16.53 0.65
CA VAL A 177 -16.97 -15.66 1.74
C VAL A 177 -18.04 -14.62 2.08
N ASP A 178 -18.36 -14.51 3.36
CA ASP A 178 -19.20 -13.41 3.87
C ASP A 178 -18.35 -12.19 4.21
N PRO A 179 -18.43 -11.10 3.43
CA PRO A 179 -17.67 -9.88 3.70
C PRO A 179 -17.97 -9.26 5.08
N GLN A 180 -19.17 -9.50 5.63
CA GLN A 180 -19.54 -8.93 6.92
C GLN A 180 -18.72 -9.53 8.07
N VAL A 181 -18.25 -10.78 7.96
CA VAL A 181 -17.34 -11.40 8.92
C VAL A 181 -16.01 -10.63 8.96
N ILE A 182 -15.43 -10.35 7.79
CA ILE A 182 -14.17 -9.60 7.67
C ILE A 182 -14.33 -8.17 8.23
N ILE A 183 -15.39 -7.48 7.84
CA ILE A 183 -15.71 -6.12 8.30
C ILE A 183 -15.90 -6.10 9.82
N GLY A 184 -16.62 -7.07 10.37
CA GLY A 184 -16.86 -7.20 11.80
C GLY A 184 -15.58 -7.48 12.60
N ASP A 185 -14.69 -8.33 12.09
CA ASP A 185 -13.41 -8.62 12.71
C ASP A 185 -12.46 -7.41 12.67
N TYR A 186 -12.45 -6.67 11.54
CA TYR A 186 -11.69 -5.43 11.44
C TYR A 186 -12.19 -4.35 12.42
N ALA A 187 -13.51 -4.19 12.53
CA ALA A 187 -14.10 -3.26 13.48
C ALA A 187 -13.75 -3.62 14.94
N LYS A 188 -13.80 -4.92 15.29
CA LYS A 188 -13.38 -5.39 16.63
C LYS A 188 -11.90 -5.12 16.89
N LEU A 189 -11.02 -5.43 15.90
CA LEU A 189 -9.58 -5.24 16.02
C LEU A 189 -9.20 -3.78 16.22
N THR A 190 -9.86 -2.86 15.48
CA THR A 190 -9.51 -1.43 15.47
C THR A 190 -10.38 -0.59 16.43
N GLY A 191 -11.28 -1.22 17.19
CA GLY A 191 -12.23 -0.49 18.05
C GLY A 191 -13.20 0.38 17.26
N GLY A 192 -13.43 0.09 15.98
CA GLY A 192 -14.30 0.87 15.08
C GLY A 192 -13.74 2.22 14.63
N VAL A 193 -12.48 2.53 14.98
CA VAL A 193 -11.86 3.85 14.66
C VAL A 193 -11.37 3.91 13.23
N LYS A 194 -10.83 2.82 12.70
CA LYS A 194 -10.29 2.76 11.34
C LYS A 194 -11.35 2.31 10.33
N LYS A 195 -11.23 2.82 9.10
CA LYS A 195 -12.17 2.50 8.02
C LYS A 195 -11.71 1.27 7.25
N ILE A 196 -12.66 0.37 6.94
CA ILE A 196 -12.52 -0.63 5.90
C ILE A 196 -13.45 -0.28 4.75
N ILE A 197 -12.90 -0.24 3.54
CA ILE A 197 -13.62 0.18 2.32
C ILE A 197 -13.79 -1.07 1.45
N THR A 198 -15.00 -1.31 1.01
CA THR A 198 -15.29 -2.40 0.06
C THR A 198 -15.08 -1.93 -1.37
N ALA A 199 -14.45 -2.75 -2.20
CA ALA A 199 -14.14 -2.41 -3.57
C ALA A 199 -14.23 -3.62 -4.51
N SER A 200 -14.50 -3.33 -5.77
CA SER A 200 -14.32 -4.23 -6.91
C SER A 200 -13.46 -3.51 -7.93
N ALA A 201 -12.15 -3.46 -7.68
CA ALA A 201 -11.22 -2.66 -8.48
C ALA A 201 -11.32 -2.94 -9.99
N LYS A 202 -11.54 -4.21 -10.37
CA LYS A 202 -11.73 -4.63 -11.77
C LYS A 202 -12.99 -4.02 -12.42
N LYS A 203 -14.04 -3.74 -11.63
CA LYS A 203 -15.26 -3.07 -12.08
C LYS A 203 -15.22 -1.55 -11.87
N GLY A 204 -14.22 -1.05 -11.18
CA GLY A 204 -14.12 0.36 -10.80
C GLY A 204 -15.02 0.77 -9.62
N GLU A 205 -15.66 -0.18 -8.94
CA GLU A 205 -16.55 0.08 -7.80
C GLU A 205 -15.75 0.31 -6.52
N GLY A 206 -16.14 1.29 -5.70
CA GLY A 206 -15.50 1.63 -4.43
C GLY A 206 -14.14 2.34 -4.55
N VAL A 207 -13.63 2.56 -5.78
CA VAL A 207 -12.31 3.19 -6.00
C VAL A 207 -12.30 4.65 -5.57
N ASP A 208 -13.39 5.39 -5.82
CA ASP A 208 -13.51 6.79 -5.41
C ASP A 208 -13.59 6.92 -3.89
N ASP A 209 -14.19 5.95 -3.21
CA ASP A 209 -14.25 5.92 -1.74
C ASP A 209 -12.84 5.71 -1.14
N VAL A 210 -12.00 4.90 -1.80
CA VAL A 210 -10.59 4.72 -1.39
C VAL A 210 -9.81 6.03 -1.60
N ILE A 211 -9.96 6.69 -2.76
CA ILE A 211 -9.33 7.99 -3.05
C ILE A 211 -9.73 9.04 -2.02
N ALA A 212 -11.03 9.12 -1.70
CA ALA A 212 -11.56 10.06 -0.73
C ALA A 212 -11.06 9.78 0.69
N ALA A 213 -11.02 8.50 1.11
CA ALA A 213 -10.54 8.12 2.44
C ALA A 213 -9.04 8.42 2.65
N LEU A 214 -8.26 8.43 1.57
CA LEU A 214 -6.83 8.80 1.57
C LEU A 214 -6.60 10.30 1.35
N GLY A 215 -7.65 11.11 1.18
CA GLY A 215 -7.56 12.56 0.95
C GLY A 215 -6.73 12.95 -0.29
N LEU A 216 -6.65 12.09 -1.31
CA LEU A 216 -5.73 12.30 -2.44
C LEU A 216 -6.17 13.40 -3.41
N LEU A 217 -7.43 13.84 -3.35
CA LEU A 217 -7.95 14.98 -4.14
C LEU A 217 -8.02 16.29 -3.36
N GLU A 218 -7.80 16.23 -2.05
CA GLU A 218 -7.78 17.43 -1.21
C GLU A 218 -6.53 18.27 -1.51
N ALA A 219 -6.67 19.59 -1.40
CA ALA A 219 -5.61 20.55 -1.70
C ALA A 219 -4.56 20.60 -0.57
#